data_77ff6ddf679e376b60c5d869d3d21679
#
_entry.id   77ff6ddf679e376b60c5d869d3d21679
#
_cell.length_a   1.000
_cell.length_b   1.000
_cell.length_c   1.000
_cell.angle_alpha   90.00
_cell.angle_beta   90.00
_cell.angle_gamma   90.00
#
_symmetry.space_group_name_H-M   'P 1'
#
loop_
_entity.id
_entity.type
_entity.pdbx_description
1 polymer ?
#
loop_
_entity_poly.entity_id
_entity_poly.type
_entity_poly.pdbx_seq_one_letter_code
_entity_poly.pdbx_strand_id
1 'polypeptide(L)'
;SRPFLSELVSPVQAIFENVYFFAGKAGSRETAGAIAATLRDEESRFAKTMSEGADRVGEELERVRRRGETVVGGDAVFRFYDTHGIPLDLIEEIAGDEGVSIDRRGFEELLEKQRASSRASARFDASDGAVFERLGLPAEHSEFRGYPEQDFTTLPKAAVVGLVRDGEPAESLSAGETGDAVTDRTVFYPEGGGQIADRGRWSWEGGEAEVEDVRRPLPSIIAHRVRVLRGRLTVGTSVAMDVPEWARRRTQANHTATHLLHAALRQVLGAGARQMGSLVAPDRMRFDYAIATPPTPGQIAEIERIVNEAVLRDAPVSKEVMTMEDARGKGADMFFGEKYGERVRVVSVPGVSVELCGGCHVNRTGEIGAFKIVSDKGLAEGVRRLEAVTSLGAVELLQQDERILGEIAAAAQSPRDGLLARWQEREDRVRALEREVASLKLKLASGDGGGANPEIEVDGVRVVTRIAAGLSIPELRHLSDTLRSRLKSGIVVVGTAKDGKTSVVTAVTADLSPRIPASRLAARIGKALGGSGGGKADLAQAGGKDEALLPGALKEAEAAVREILAESAAAV
;
A
#
# COMPACT_ATOMS: atom_id res chain seq x y z
N SER A 1 20.24 -9.65 19.18
CA SER A 1 21.36 -8.75 19.53
C SER A 1 20.81 -7.45 20.08
N ARG A 2 21.52 -6.84 21.06
CA ARG A 2 21.15 -5.53 21.60
C ARG A 2 21.70 -4.43 20.66
N PRO A 3 20.94 -3.38 20.32
CA PRO A 3 21.48 -2.22 19.60
C PRO A 3 22.68 -1.62 20.33
N PHE A 4 23.78 -1.36 19.64
CA PHE A 4 25.03 -0.84 20.26
C PHE A 4 25.68 0.30 19.45
N LEU A 5 25.40 0.45 18.16
CA LEU A 5 26.02 1.49 17.32
C LEU A 5 25.65 2.90 17.82
N SER A 6 24.45 3.07 18.33
CA SER A 6 24.02 4.33 18.93
C SER A 6 24.85 4.73 20.15
N GLU A 7 25.44 3.75 20.88
CA GLU A 7 26.30 3.98 22.03
C GLU A 7 27.69 4.50 21.60
N LEU A 8 28.11 4.25 20.35
CA LEU A 8 29.41 4.69 19.80
C LEU A 8 29.41 6.17 19.40
N VAL A 9 28.26 6.81 19.24
CA VAL A 9 28.17 8.21 18.78
C VAL A 9 28.87 9.17 19.75
N SER A 10 28.63 9.02 21.05
CA SER A 10 29.24 9.89 22.06
C SER A 10 30.77 9.71 22.17
N PRO A 11 31.34 8.49 22.21
CA PRO A 11 32.79 8.29 22.15
C PRO A 11 33.44 8.86 20.89
N VAL A 12 32.82 8.63 19.72
CA VAL A 12 33.31 9.16 18.44
C VAL A 12 33.29 10.69 18.44
N GLN A 13 32.19 11.29 18.90
CA GLN A 13 32.10 12.73 19.04
C GLN A 13 33.23 13.28 19.93
N ALA A 14 33.47 12.68 21.10
CA ALA A 14 34.51 13.12 22.04
C ALA A 14 35.92 13.06 21.42
N ILE A 15 36.21 12.05 20.58
CA ILE A 15 37.51 11.92 19.88
C ILE A 15 37.69 13.02 18.83
N PHE A 16 36.63 13.35 18.09
CA PHE A 16 36.70 14.28 16.97
C PHE A 16 36.22 15.70 17.29
N GLU A 17 35.82 15.99 18.53
CA GLU A 17 35.25 17.29 18.96
C GLU A 17 36.17 18.48 18.60
N ASN A 18 37.50 18.29 18.64
CA ASN A 18 38.48 19.35 18.36
C ASN A 18 39.09 19.30 16.96
N VAL A 19 38.72 18.30 16.11
CA VAL A 19 39.45 18.04 14.85
C VAL A 19 38.58 18.25 13.60
N TYR A 20 37.28 17.99 13.69
CA TYR A 20 36.37 18.05 12.55
C TYR A 20 35.14 18.94 12.79
N PHE A 21 34.04 18.66 12.13
CA PHE A 21 32.79 19.42 12.08
C PHE A 21 32.16 19.75 13.44
N PHE A 22 32.58 19.11 14.50
CA PHE A 22 32.03 19.29 15.85
C PHE A 22 32.70 20.44 16.63
N ALA A 23 33.83 20.97 16.16
CA ALA A 23 34.57 22.00 16.86
C ALA A 23 33.78 23.32 16.95
N GLY A 24 33.30 23.64 18.12
CA GLY A 24 32.80 24.99 18.48
C GLY A 24 31.43 25.40 17.94
N LYS A 25 30.64 24.52 17.31
CA LYS A 25 29.29 24.88 16.86
C LYS A 25 28.25 24.62 17.95
N ALA A 26 27.49 25.65 18.29
CA ALA A 26 26.25 25.50 19.05
C ALA A 26 25.35 24.53 18.29
N GLY A 27 24.89 23.45 18.94
CA GLY A 27 24.08 22.39 18.29
C GLY A 27 24.79 21.06 18.04
N SER A 28 26.12 20.97 18.25
CA SER A 28 26.84 19.70 18.04
C SER A 28 26.32 18.53 18.91
N ARG A 29 25.87 18.83 20.14
CA ARG A 29 25.25 17.81 21.03
C ARG A 29 23.86 17.40 20.57
N GLU A 30 23.06 18.32 20.03
CA GLU A 30 21.75 18.01 19.43
C GLU A 30 21.91 17.13 18.19
N THR A 31 22.92 17.44 17.35
CA THR A 31 23.24 16.63 16.16
C THR A 31 23.68 15.21 16.54
N ALA A 32 24.52 15.06 17.57
CA ALA A 32 24.95 13.76 18.06
C ALA A 32 23.78 12.96 18.66
N GLY A 33 22.88 13.63 19.39
CA GLY A 33 21.65 13.01 19.89
C GLY A 33 20.74 12.52 18.77
N ALA A 34 20.59 13.30 17.70
CA ALA A 34 19.83 12.92 16.51
C ALA A 34 20.46 11.73 15.77
N ILE A 35 21.79 11.72 15.61
CA ILE A 35 22.54 10.60 15.02
C ILE A 35 22.34 9.32 15.85
N ALA A 36 22.50 9.41 17.17
CA ALA A 36 22.31 8.26 18.07
C ALA A 36 20.89 7.73 18.03
N ALA A 37 19.87 8.59 17.94
CA ALA A 37 18.47 8.19 17.79
C ALA A 37 18.25 7.46 16.44
N THR A 38 18.75 8.04 15.35
CA THR A 38 18.64 7.42 14.01
C THR A 38 19.32 6.06 13.96
N LEU A 39 20.53 5.91 14.50
CA LEU A 39 21.23 4.64 14.57
C LEU A 39 20.46 3.60 15.39
N ARG A 40 19.90 4.00 16.53
CA ARG A 40 19.11 3.10 17.37
C ARG A 40 17.86 2.60 16.66
N ASP A 41 17.18 3.49 15.95
CA ASP A 41 15.99 3.15 15.17
C ASP A 41 16.35 2.20 14.02
N GLU A 42 17.45 2.46 13.30
CA GLU A 42 17.94 1.59 12.23
C GLU A 42 18.36 0.21 12.75
N GLU A 43 19.10 0.13 13.85
CA GLU A 43 19.47 -1.14 14.47
C GLU A 43 18.26 -1.92 14.95
N SER A 44 17.26 -1.24 15.52
CA SER A 44 16.03 -1.88 15.99
C SER A 44 15.21 -2.43 14.82
N ARG A 45 15.12 -1.68 13.72
CA ARG A 45 14.48 -2.14 12.48
C ARG A 45 15.21 -3.31 11.87
N PHE A 46 16.53 -3.22 11.76
CA PHE A 46 17.36 -4.30 11.24
C PHE A 46 17.18 -5.58 12.05
N ALA A 47 17.24 -5.49 13.39
CA ALA A 47 17.02 -6.63 14.27
C ALA A 47 15.64 -7.27 14.08
N LYS A 48 14.59 -6.44 13.91
CA LYS A 48 13.23 -6.92 13.63
C LYS A 48 13.16 -7.62 12.27
N THR A 49 13.69 -6.99 11.21
CA THR A 49 13.73 -7.58 9.85
C THR A 49 14.47 -8.91 9.85
N MET A 50 15.60 -9.01 10.58
CA MET A 50 16.34 -10.24 10.70
C MET A 50 15.56 -11.33 11.45
N SER A 51 14.87 -10.98 12.55
CA SER A 51 14.06 -11.93 13.30
C SER A 51 12.88 -12.46 12.48
N GLU A 52 12.07 -11.57 11.90
CA GLU A 52 10.94 -11.93 11.03
C GLU A 52 11.40 -12.68 9.77
N GLY A 53 12.59 -12.32 9.25
CA GLY A 53 13.23 -12.97 8.13
C GLY A 53 13.63 -14.39 8.45
N ALA A 54 14.25 -14.62 9.61
CA ALA A 54 14.64 -15.94 10.07
C ALA A 54 13.42 -16.86 10.23
N ASP A 55 12.32 -16.36 10.79
CA ASP A 55 11.07 -17.12 10.93
C ASP A 55 10.53 -17.55 9.55
N ARG A 56 10.53 -16.66 8.55
CA ARG A 56 10.08 -16.97 7.17
C ARG A 56 10.97 -17.97 6.45
N VAL A 57 12.29 -17.86 6.63
CA VAL A 57 13.24 -18.86 6.11
C VAL A 57 12.96 -20.21 6.77
N GLY A 58 12.75 -20.25 8.09
CA GLY A 58 12.40 -21.46 8.82
C GLY A 58 11.12 -22.13 8.33
N GLU A 59 10.06 -21.34 8.05
CA GLU A 59 8.82 -21.87 7.48
C GLU A 59 9.03 -22.51 6.09
N GLU A 60 9.90 -21.92 5.25
CA GLU A 60 10.21 -22.49 3.93
C GLU A 60 11.05 -23.76 4.05
N LEU A 61 12.01 -23.79 4.97
CA LEU A 61 12.79 -25.00 5.25
C LEU A 61 11.91 -26.16 5.72
N GLU A 62 10.89 -25.90 6.55
CA GLU A 62 9.92 -26.91 6.91
C GLU A 62 9.10 -27.42 5.70
N ARG A 63 8.75 -26.54 4.75
CA ARG A 63 8.04 -26.93 3.51
C ARG A 63 8.92 -27.80 2.63
N VAL A 64 10.20 -27.44 2.44
CA VAL A 64 11.21 -28.20 1.69
C VAL A 64 11.34 -29.61 2.28
N ARG A 65 11.49 -29.72 3.61
CA ARG A 65 11.57 -31.00 4.32
C ARG A 65 10.30 -31.85 4.17
N ARG A 66 9.12 -31.26 4.28
CA ARG A 66 7.85 -31.99 4.11
C ARG A 66 7.69 -32.59 2.70
N ARG A 67 8.36 -31.99 1.68
CA ARG A 67 8.42 -32.51 0.31
C ARG A 67 9.52 -33.55 0.09
N GLY A 68 10.35 -33.82 1.11
CA GLY A 68 11.51 -34.71 0.99
C GLY A 68 12.66 -34.10 0.20
N GLU A 69 12.68 -32.78 0.04
CA GLU A 69 13.71 -32.02 -0.64
C GLU A 69 14.82 -31.61 0.35
N THR A 70 16.03 -31.41 -0.14
CA THR A 70 17.20 -31.00 0.68
C THR A 70 17.82 -29.68 0.19
N VAL A 71 17.16 -29.00 -0.75
CA VAL A 71 17.64 -27.76 -1.35
C VAL A 71 16.51 -26.73 -1.43
N VAL A 72 16.74 -25.52 -0.94
CA VAL A 72 15.85 -24.37 -1.17
C VAL A 72 16.09 -23.81 -2.55
N GLY A 73 15.04 -23.69 -3.37
CA GLY A 73 15.16 -23.18 -4.74
C GLY A 73 15.64 -21.73 -4.81
N GLY A 74 16.42 -21.42 -5.85
CA GLY A 74 17.01 -20.08 -6.05
C GLY A 74 15.98 -18.95 -6.13
N ASP A 75 14.75 -19.23 -6.56
CA ASP A 75 13.63 -18.27 -6.59
C ASP A 75 13.14 -17.89 -5.18
N ALA A 76 13.12 -18.84 -4.25
CA ALA A 76 12.78 -18.59 -2.86
C ALA A 76 13.90 -17.79 -2.17
N VAL A 77 15.16 -18.17 -2.39
CA VAL A 77 16.33 -17.45 -1.88
C VAL A 77 16.37 -16.02 -2.40
N PHE A 78 16.12 -15.82 -3.70
CA PHE A 78 16.07 -14.49 -4.31
C PHE A 78 14.95 -13.63 -3.70
N ARG A 79 13.78 -14.18 -3.45
CA ARG A 79 12.66 -13.48 -2.81
C ARG A 79 12.98 -13.05 -1.38
N PHE A 80 13.65 -13.90 -0.60
CA PHE A 80 14.12 -13.53 0.73
C PHE A 80 15.13 -12.39 0.70
N TYR A 81 16.04 -12.41 -0.25
CA TYR A 81 17.05 -11.38 -0.43
C TYR A 81 16.45 -10.05 -0.94
N ASP A 82 15.72 -10.10 -2.06
CA ASP A 82 15.22 -8.91 -2.77
C ASP A 82 13.99 -8.28 -2.13
N THR A 83 13.02 -9.11 -1.72
CA THR A 83 11.74 -8.62 -1.19
C THR A 83 11.75 -8.43 0.32
N HIS A 84 12.45 -9.30 1.03
CA HIS A 84 12.45 -9.29 2.50
C HIS A 84 13.74 -8.73 3.10
N GLY A 85 14.73 -8.39 2.28
CA GLY A 85 15.99 -7.76 2.72
C GLY A 85 16.87 -8.66 3.60
N ILE A 86 16.74 -9.99 3.50
CA ILE A 86 17.51 -10.94 4.31
C ILE A 86 18.85 -11.17 3.62
N PRO A 87 20.00 -10.93 4.27
CA PRO A 87 21.32 -11.20 3.71
C PRO A 87 21.49 -12.66 3.31
N LEU A 88 22.13 -12.90 2.17
CA LEU A 88 22.35 -14.26 1.65
C LEU A 88 23.07 -15.15 2.68
N ASP A 89 24.11 -14.60 3.33
CA ASP A 89 24.89 -15.32 4.33
C ASP A 89 24.03 -15.82 5.51
N LEU A 90 23.04 -15.03 5.92
CA LEU A 90 22.11 -15.42 6.97
C LEU A 90 21.14 -16.52 6.50
N ILE A 91 20.70 -16.47 5.24
CA ILE A 91 19.85 -17.54 4.66
C ILE A 91 20.64 -18.84 4.59
N GLU A 92 21.92 -18.77 4.17
CA GLU A 92 22.83 -19.93 4.12
C GLU A 92 23.09 -20.52 5.51
N GLU A 93 23.32 -19.68 6.52
CA GLU A 93 23.53 -20.09 7.92
C GLU A 93 22.30 -20.82 8.47
N ILE A 94 21.09 -20.22 8.37
CA ILE A 94 19.85 -20.82 8.85
C ILE A 94 19.55 -22.14 8.13
N ALA A 95 19.75 -22.19 6.80
CA ALA A 95 19.54 -23.41 6.03
C ALA A 95 20.54 -24.51 6.43
N GLY A 96 21.82 -24.14 6.61
CA GLY A 96 22.89 -25.04 7.03
C GLY A 96 22.67 -25.65 8.41
N ASP A 97 22.23 -24.86 9.37
CA ASP A 97 21.89 -25.31 10.73
C ASP A 97 20.76 -26.36 10.72
N GLU A 98 19.86 -26.25 9.76
CA GLU A 98 18.76 -27.18 9.54
C GLU A 98 19.10 -28.35 8.58
N GLY A 99 20.36 -28.45 8.11
CA GLY A 99 20.84 -29.51 7.21
C GLY A 99 20.26 -29.45 5.80
N VAL A 100 19.85 -28.26 5.36
CA VAL A 100 19.33 -27.97 4.01
C VAL A 100 20.30 -27.04 3.30
N SER A 101 20.56 -27.26 2.01
CA SER A 101 21.37 -26.35 1.18
C SER A 101 20.47 -25.38 0.40
N ILE A 102 21.10 -24.35 -0.17
CA ILE A 102 20.40 -23.39 -1.06
C ILE A 102 20.86 -23.58 -2.51
N ASP A 103 19.98 -23.32 -3.48
CA ASP A 103 20.33 -23.19 -4.89
C ASP A 103 20.97 -21.82 -5.16
N ARG A 104 22.26 -21.71 -4.81
CA ARG A 104 23.03 -20.47 -4.99
C ARG A 104 23.13 -20.08 -6.46
N ARG A 105 23.23 -21.04 -7.37
CA ARG A 105 23.33 -20.77 -8.81
C ARG A 105 22.03 -20.15 -9.33
N GLY A 106 20.88 -20.72 -9.00
CA GLY A 106 19.57 -20.16 -9.38
C GLY A 106 19.35 -18.76 -8.81
N PHE A 107 19.83 -18.50 -7.59
CA PHE A 107 19.82 -17.17 -7.00
C PHE A 107 20.69 -16.17 -7.80
N GLU A 108 21.94 -16.54 -8.12
CA GLU A 108 22.87 -15.69 -8.87
C GLU A 108 22.38 -15.37 -10.28
N GLU A 109 21.75 -16.32 -10.96
CA GLU A 109 21.10 -16.12 -12.27
C GLU A 109 19.95 -15.10 -12.20
N LEU A 110 19.11 -15.15 -11.17
CA LEU A 110 18.03 -14.19 -10.95
C LEU A 110 18.55 -12.81 -10.57
N LEU A 111 19.58 -12.74 -9.72
CA LEU A 111 20.23 -11.49 -9.32
C LEU A 111 20.89 -10.79 -10.53
N GLU A 112 21.57 -11.55 -11.40
CA GLU A 112 22.19 -11.00 -12.60
C GLU A 112 21.13 -10.53 -13.61
N LYS A 113 20.01 -11.25 -13.74
CA LYS A 113 18.88 -10.84 -14.57
C LYS A 113 18.27 -9.52 -14.08
N GLN A 114 18.10 -9.35 -12.78
CA GLN A 114 17.64 -8.09 -12.18
C GLN A 114 18.65 -6.96 -12.42
N ARG A 115 19.95 -7.22 -12.19
CA ARG A 115 21.04 -6.26 -12.46
C ARG A 115 21.12 -5.88 -13.93
N ALA A 116 20.91 -6.83 -14.84
CA ALA A 116 20.88 -6.58 -16.27
C ALA A 116 19.70 -5.70 -16.66
N SER A 117 18.51 -5.92 -16.08
CA SER A 117 17.35 -5.08 -16.28
C SER A 117 17.58 -3.65 -15.77
N SER A 118 18.14 -3.50 -14.56
CA SER A 118 18.49 -2.19 -13.99
C SER A 118 19.58 -1.48 -14.80
N ARG A 119 20.60 -2.23 -15.30
CA ARG A 119 21.63 -1.69 -16.20
C ARG A 119 21.11 -1.32 -17.59
N ALA A 120 20.11 -2.03 -18.10
CA ALA A 120 19.47 -1.68 -19.37
C ALA A 120 18.74 -0.34 -19.26
N SER A 121 18.02 -0.10 -18.16
CA SER A 121 17.41 1.20 -17.88
C SER A 121 18.45 2.32 -17.74
N ALA A 122 19.54 2.09 -17.00
CA ALA A 122 20.62 3.06 -16.82
C ALA A 122 21.44 3.31 -18.11
N ARG A 123 21.58 2.29 -18.99
CA ARG A 123 22.23 2.45 -20.30
C ARG A 123 21.38 3.22 -21.29
N PHE A 124 20.05 3.16 -21.16
CA PHE A 124 19.16 3.97 -21.98
C PHE A 124 19.39 5.47 -21.71
N ASP A 125 19.55 5.86 -20.44
CA ASP A 125 19.89 7.25 -20.06
C ASP A 125 21.28 7.68 -20.51
N ALA A 126 22.28 6.80 -20.43
CA ALA A 126 23.66 7.12 -20.83
C ALA A 126 23.87 7.18 -22.35
N SER A 127 23.16 6.35 -23.12
CA SER A 127 23.20 6.40 -24.60
C SER A 127 22.46 7.62 -25.13
N ASP A 128 21.51 8.13 -24.38
CA ASP A 128 20.71 9.28 -24.74
C ASP A 128 21.54 10.57 -24.80
N GLY A 129 22.45 10.80 -23.83
CA GLY A 129 23.37 11.95 -23.85
C GLY A 129 24.29 11.99 -25.06
N ALA A 130 24.84 10.84 -25.47
CA ALA A 130 25.81 10.75 -26.54
C ALA A 130 25.31 11.19 -27.93
N VAL A 131 24.01 11.03 -28.22
CA VAL A 131 23.44 11.52 -29.49
C VAL A 131 23.37 13.05 -29.52
N PHE A 132 23.08 13.67 -28.37
CA PHE A 132 23.00 15.14 -28.29
C PHE A 132 24.39 15.78 -28.33
N GLU A 133 25.44 15.12 -27.84
CA GLU A 133 26.82 15.57 -28.02
C GLU A 133 27.20 15.62 -29.52
N ARG A 134 26.73 14.66 -30.34
CA ARG A 134 26.98 14.61 -31.79
C ARG A 134 26.28 15.73 -32.58
N LEU A 135 25.30 16.43 -31.99
CA LEU A 135 24.72 17.59 -32.61
C LEU A 135 25.69 18.77 -32.71
N GLY A 136 26.82 18.75 -32.00
CA GLY A 136 27.83 19.81 -32.04
C GLY A 136 27.35 21.15 -31.54
N LEU A 137 26.34 21.18 -30.67
CA LEU A 137 25.75 22.40 -30.14
C LEU A 137 26.73 23.09 -29.17
N PRO A 138 26.82 24.46 -29.15
CA PRO A 138 27.64 25.17 -28.18
C PRO A 138 27.23 24.87 -26.72
N ALA A 139 28.13 25.15 -25.78
CA ALA A 139 28.02 24.73 -24.36
C ALA A 139 26.81 25.35 -23.60
N GLU A 140 26.21 26.42 -24.06
CA GLU A 140 25.07 27.09 -23.45
C GLU A 140 23.89 27.12 -24.43
N HIS A 141 23.22 25.99 -24.60
CA HIS A 141 22.04 25.86 -25.44
C HIS A 141 20.81 25.46 -24.64
N SER A 142 19.74 26.09 -24.82
CA SER A 142 18.44 25.92 -24.19
C SER A 142 18.30 26.72 -22.90
N GLU A 143 18.15 28.02 -23.04
CA GLU A 143 17.72 28.86 -21.94
C GLU A 143 16.27 28.52 -21.53
N PHE A 144 16.07 28.10 -20.27
CA PHE A 144 14.73 27.91 -19.73
C PHE A 144 14.11 29.25 -19.34
N ARG A 145 13.00 29.61 -19.94
CA ARG A 145 12.28 30.90 -19.77
C ARG A 145 10.86 30.72 -19.22
N GLY A 146 10.53 29.50 -18.73
CA GLY A 146 9.19 29.16 -18.23
C GLY A 146 8.90 29.58 -16.79
N TYR A 147 9.74 30.43 -16.16
CA TYR A 147 9.42 31.00 -14.86
C TYR A 147 8.41 32.14 -14.96
N PRO A 148 7.58 32.37 -13.90
CA PRO A 148 6.57 33.44 -13.90
C PRO A 148 7.14 34.85 -14.14
N GLU A 149 8.41 35.03 -13.79
CA GLU A 149 9.13 36.30 -13.93
C GLU A 149 9.65 36.54 -15.37
N GLN A 150 9.47 35.55 -16.27
CA GLN A 150 9.92 35.57 -17.65
C GLN A 150 8.75 35.39 -18.63
N ASP A 151 8.90 34.50 -19.62
CA ASP A 151 7.87 34.25 -20.66
C ASP A 151 6.75 33.31 -20.17
N PHE A 152 6.94 32.66 -19.05
CA PHE A 152 5.98 31.79 -18.34
C PHE A 152 5.54 30.57 -19.14
N THR A 153 4.43 30.67 -19.91
CA THR A 153 3.84 29.53 -20.63
C THR A 153 3.87 29.70 -22.15
N THR A 154 4.16 30.90 -22.65
CA THR A 154 4.17 31.18 -24.07
C THR A 154 5.47 31.85 -24.51
N LEU A 155 6.04 31.39 -25.62
CA LEU A 155 7.24 31.97 -26.22
C LEU A 155 7.00 32.11 -27.70
N PRO A 156 6.94 33.36 -28.22
CA PRO A 156 6.54 33.60 -29.61
C PRO A 156 7.57 33.16 -30.64
N LYS A 157 8.86 33.06 -30.21
CA LYS A 157 9.95 32.67 -31.12
C LYS A 157 11.06 31.95 -30.36
N ALA A 158 11.36 30.72 -30.79
CA ALA A 158 12.55 29.96 -30.43
C ALA A 158 13.12 29.29 -31.68
N ALA A 159 14.43 29.25 -31.82
CA ALA A 159 15.06 28.61 -32.96
C ALA A 159 15.30 27.13 -32.69
N VAL A 160 14.88 26.25 -33.58
CA VAL A 160 15.26 24.84 -33.55
C VAL A 160 16.73 24.72 -33.94
N VAL A 161 17.56 24.25 -33.02
CA VAL A 161 19.03 24.16 -33.22
C VAL A 161 19.54 22.74 -33.45
N GLY A 162 18.71 21.74 -33.17
CA GLY A 162 19.05 20.35 -33.41
C GLY A 162 17.82 19.46 -33.42
N LEU A 163 17.87 18.40 -34.18
CA LEU A 163 16.85 17.36 -34.26
C LEU A 163 17.50 15.99 -34.17
N VAL A 164 16.81 15.08 -33.48
CA VAL A 164 17.20 13.66 -33.35
C VAL A 164 16.00 12.79 -33.72
N ARG A 165 16.19 11.81 -34.58
CA ARG A 165 15.19 10.81 -34.93
C ARG A 165 15.81 9.42 -34.86
N ASP A 166 15.13 8.50 -34.20
CA ASP A 166 15.55 7.11 -34.03
C ASP A 166 16.98 6.97 -33.44
N GLY A 167 17.37 7.89 -32.53
CA GLY A 167 18.69 7.89 -31.91
C GLY A 167 19.82 8.46 -32.76
N GLU A 168 19.52 9.08 -33.91
CA GLU A 168 20.50 9.70 -34.82
C GLU A 168 20.16 11.17 -35.09
N PRO A 169 21.17 12.05 -35.28
CA PRO A 169 20.95 13.41 -35.74
C PRO A 169 20.13 13.44 -37.04
N ALA A 170 19.18 14.34 -37.11
CA ALA A 170 18.29 14.50 -38.26
C ALA A 170 18.23 15.97 -38.71
N GLU A 171 18.03 16.22 -40.02
CA GLU A 171 17.84 17.56 -40.54
C GLU A 171 16.38 18.03 -40.46
N SER A 172 15.45 17.10 -40.44
CA SER A 172 14.02 17.39 -40.40
C SER A 172 13.15 16.28 -39.87
N LEU A 173 11.94 16.65 -39.40
CA LEU A 173 10.83 15.77 -39.07
C LEU A 173 9.61 16.18 -39.89
N SER A 174 8.95 15.23 -40.55
CA SER A 174 7.75 15.42 -41.37
C SER A 174 6.47 15.11 -40.58
N ALA A 175 5.32 15.53 -41.10
CA ALA A 175 4.03 15.20 -40.48
C ALA A 175 3.86 13.69 -40.22
N GLY A 176 3.43 13.33 -39.02
CA GLY A 176 3.32 11.95 -38.52
C GLY A 176 4.59 11.41 -37.85
N GLU A 177 5.76 12.05 -38.06
CA GLU A 177 7.01 11.63 -37.42
C GLU A 177 7.14 12.18 -35.99
N THR A 178 7.80 11.38 -35.13
CA THR A 178 8.17 11.76 -33.77
C THR A 178 9.70 11.79 -33.66
N GLY A 179 10.23 12.76 -32.95
CA GLY A 179 11.66 12.91 -32.71
C GLY A 179 11.92 13.84 -31.53
N ASP A 180 13.20 14.01 -31.19
CA ASP A 180 13.61 14.96 -30.17
C ASP A 180 14.13 16.23 -30.84
N ALA A 181 13.68 17.38 -30.36
CA ALA A 181 14.07 18.69 -30.86
C ALA A 181 14.69 19.53 -29.76
N VAL A 182 15.80 20.17 -30.06
CA VAL A 182 16.49 21.13 -29.17
C VAL A 182 16.30 22.54 -29.71
N THR A 183 16.01 23.48 -28.82
CA THR A 183 15.84 24.90 -29.16
C THR A 183 16.80 25.79 -28.38
N ASP A 184 17.10 26.99 -28.88
CA ASP A 184 17.94 27.99 -28.22
C ASP A 184 17.37 28.42 -26.85
N ARG A 185 16.05 28.46 -26.74
CA ARG A 185 15.31 28.80 -25.53
C ARG A 185 13.98 28.05 -25.48
N THR A 186 13.42 27.86 -24.29
CA THR A 186 12.15 27.16 -24.13
C THR A 186 11.39 27.62 -22.89
N VAL A 187 10.05 27.56 -22.95
CA VAL A 187 9.18 27.68 -21.76
C VAL A 187 8.78 26.32 -21.19
N PHE A 188 9.10 25.22 -21.86
CA PHE A 188 8.77 23.87 -21.39
C PHE A 188 9.74 23.42 -20.31
N TYR A 189 9.21 23.11 -19.13
CA TYR A 189 9.99 22.59 -18.02
C TYR A 189 10.40 21.14 -18.29
N PRO A 190 11.70 20.81 -18.24
CA PRO A 190 12.16 19.42 -18.34
C PRO A 190 11.94 18.70 -17.01
N GLU A 191 11.59 17.43 -17.06
CA GLU A 191 11.45 16.62 -15.85
C GLU A 191 12.69 16.74 -14.95
N GLY A 192 12.45 17.02 -13.67
CA GLY A 192 13.53 17.20 -12.70
C GLY A 192 13.05 17.66 -11.33
N GLY A 193 13.79 17.31 -10.26
CA GLY A 193 13.43 17.69 -8.89
C GLY A 193 12.04 17.23 -8.45
N GLY A 194 11.56 16.10 -8.99
CA GLY A 194 10.23 15.57 -8.73
C GLY A 194 9.10 16.22 -9.52
N GLN A 195 9.33 17.36 -10.20
CA GLN A 195 8.34 17.96 -11.10
C GLN A 195 8.36 17.25 -12.45
N ILE A 196 7.18 16.84 -12.94
CA ILE A 196 7.05 16.22 -14.26
C ILE A 196 7.32 17.23 -15.38
N ALA A 197 7.64 16.73 -16.57
CA ALA A 197 7.80 17.53 -17.76
C ALA A 197 6.49 18.23 -18.18
N ASP A 198 6.63 19.39 -18.77
CA ASP A 198 5.49 20.04 -19.43
C ASP A 198 5.14 19.38 -20.76
N ARG A 199 3.89 19.49 -21.11
CA ARG A 199 3.34 19.13 -22.42
C ARG A 199 2.67 20.32 -23.03
N GLY A 200 2.57 20.36 -24.37
CA GLY A 200 1.92 21.48 -25.05
C GLY A 200 2.13 21.43 -26.53
N ARG A 201 2.22 22.62 -27.16
CA ARG A 201 2.26 22.75 -28.63
C ARG A 201 3.36 23.66 -29.10
N TRP A 202 3.89 23.33 -30.25
CA TRP A 202 4.71 24.19 -31.07
C TRP A 202 3.97 24.53 -32.36
N SER A 203 4.10 25.77 -32.82
CA SER A 203 3.58 26.21 -34.11
C SER A 203 4.62 27.05 -34.89
N TRP A 204 4.62 26.92 -36.21
CA TRP A 204 5.45 27.70 -37.12
C TRP A 204 4.71 27.90 -38.43
N GLU A 205 5.29 28.71 -39.34
CA GLU A 205 4.69 28.95 -40.64
C GLU A 205 4.51 27.62 -41.41
N GLY A 206 3.27 27.26 -41.66
CA GLY A 206 2.91 26.04 -42.39
C GLY A 206 2.93 24.75 -41.57
N GLY A 207 3.18 24.76 -40.24
CA GLY A 207 3.24 23.55 -39.43
C GLY A 207 2.89 23.71 -37.98
N GLU A 208 2.70 22.54 -37.33
CA GLU A 208 2.48 22.41 -35.88
C GLU A 208 2.96 21.05 -35.36
N ALA A 209 3.36 21.00 -34.10
CA ALA A 209 3.73 19.78 -33.41
C ALA A 209 3.18 19.78 -32.00
N GLU A 210 2.94 18.60 -31.48
CA GLU A 210 2.66 18.34 -30.07
C GLU A 210 3.95 18.01 -29.35
N VAL A 211 4.17 18.63 -28.18
CA VAL A 211 5.26 18.29 -27.26
C VAL A 211 4.71 17.27 -26.27
N GLU A 212 5.18 16.05 -26.36
CA GLU A 212 4.71 14.91 -25.56
C GLU A 212 5.52 14.75 -24.26
N ASP A 213 6.79 15.17 -24.27
CA ASP A 213 7.71 15.06 -23.13
C ASP A 213 8.87 16.05 -23.27
N VAL A 214 9.50 16.40 -22.14
CA VAL A 214 10.67 17.27 -22.10
C VAL A 214 11.67 16.76 -21.06
N ARG A 215 12.92 16.61 -21.47
CA ARG A 215 13.99 16.05 -20.63
C ARG A 215 15.28 16.86 -20.77
N ARG A 216 16.21 16.62 -19.85
CA ARG A 216 17.53 17.26 -19.86
C ARG A 216 18.63 16.19 -20.03
N PRO A 217 18.91 15.73 -21.26
CA PRO A 217 19.91 14.69 -21.51
C PRO A 217 21.34 15.12 -21.16
N LEU A 218 21.61 16.42 -21.24
CA LEU A 218 22.87 17.05 -20.82
C LEU A 218 22.55 18.32 -20.02
N PRO A 219 23.43 18.78 -19.11
CA PRO A 219 23.17 19.94 -18.26
C PRO A 219 22.76 21.20 -19.02
N SER A 220 23.30 21.39 -20.22
CA SER A 220 23.05 22.54 -21.09
C SER A 220 21.98 22.33 -22.15
N ILE A 221 21.41 21.14 -22.30
CA ILE A 221 20.47 20.79 -23.36
C ILE A 221 19.11 20.39 -22.78
N ILE A 222 18.07 21.09 -23.23
CA ILE A 222 16.67 20.70 -23.02
C ILE A 222 16.13 20.14 -24.33
N ALA A 223 15.80 18.86 -24.33
CA ALA A 223 15.26 18.14 -25.48
C ALA A 223 13.76 17.94 -25.33
N HIS A 224 13.02 18.27 -26.37
CA HIS A 224 11.57 18.15 -26.43
C HIS A 224 11.22 16.97 -27.33
N ARG A 225 10.52 15.98 -26.80
CA ARG A 225 9.91 14.92 -27.61
C ARG A 225 8.71 15.50 -28.34
N VAL A 226 8.87 15.70 -29.65
CA VAL A 226 7.85 16.33 -30.48
C VAL A 226 7.28 15.34 -31.48
N ARG A 227 5.96 15.38 -31.66
CA ARG A 227 5.25 14.71 -32.74
C ARG A 227 4.72 15.75 -33.71
N VAL A 228 5.24 15.77 -34.93
CA VAL A 228 4.81 16.70 -35.95
C VAL A 228 3.41 16.35 -36.44
N LEU A 229 2.46 17.25 -36.23
CA LEU A 229 1.06 17.04 -36.63
C LEU A 229 0.81 17.50 -38.07
N ARG A 230 1.47 18.59 -38.48
CA ARG A 230 1.34 19.18 -39.83
C ARG A 230 2.63 19.86 -40.23
N GLY A 231 2.91 19.82 -41.52
CA GLY A 231 4.08 20.48 -42.10
C GLY A 231 5.38 19.69 -41.95
N ARG A 232 6.49 20.39 -41.94
CA ARG A 232 7.84 19.84 -41.78
C ARG A 232 8.63 20.73 -40.83
N LEU A 233 9.20 20.14 -39.79
CA LEU A 233 10.07 20.83 -38.87
C LEU A 233 11.53 20.61 -39.30
N THR A 234 12.30 21.68 -39.46
CA THR A 234 13.73 21.60 -39.84
C THR A 234 14.60 22.35 -38.86
N VAL A 235 15.88 22.02 -38.81
CA VAL A 235 16.86 22.84 -38.10
C VAL A 235 16.83 24.26 -38.67
N GLY A 236 16.84 25.28 -37.83
CA GLY A 236 16.70 26.67 -38.18
C GLY A 236 15.24 27.18 -38.19
N THR A 237 14.23 26.31 -38.11
CA THR A 237 12.84 26.75 -38.02
C THR A 237 12.62 27.57 -36.75
N SER A 238 11.94 28.72 -36.91
CA SER A 238 11.47 29.49 -35.74
C SER A 238 10.09 29.01 -35.31
N VAL A 239 9.98 28.52 -34.10
CA VAL A 239 8.75 27.98 -33.51
C VAL A 239 8.20 28.90 -32.42
N ALA A 240 6.88 29.03 -32.36
CA ALA A 240 6.18 29.56 -31.19
C ALA A 240 5.80 28.38 -30.29
N MET A 241 5.93 28.59 -28.99
CA MET A 241 5.70 27.58 -27.94
C MET A 241 4.51 27.96 -27.08
N ASP A 242 3.70 26.98 -26.74
CA ASP A 242 2.54 27.14 -25.87
C ASP A 242 2.41 25.95 -24.91
N VAL A 243 2.54 26.23 -23.63
CA VAL A 243 2.28 25.29 -22.52
C VAL A 243 0.90 25.62 -21.94
N PRO A 244 -0.02 24.67 -21.77
CA PRO A 244 -1.34 24.95 -21.19
C PRO A 244 -1.23 25.62 -19.81
N GLU A 245 -1.64 26.88 -19.73
CA GLU A 245 -1.47 27.69 -18.51
C GLU A 245 -2.10 27.05 -17.28
N TRP A 246 -3.27 26.43 -17.43
CA TRP A 246 -3.95 25.73 -16.35
C TRP A 246 -3.10 24.61 -15.75
N ALA A 247 -2.39 23.84 -16.59
CA ALA A 247 -1.55 22.74 -16.15
C ALA A 247 -0.32 23.29 -15.40
N ARG A 248 0.34 24.30 -15.96
CA ARG A 248 1.49 24.95 -15.34
C ARG A 248 1.13 25.57 -13.99
N ARG A 249 0.01 26.31 -13.88
CA ARG A 249 -0.45 26.93 -12.63
C ARG A 249 -0.74 25.87 -11.56
N ARG A 250 -1.42 24.77 -11.90
CA ARG A 250 -1.68 23.65 -10.98
C ARG A 250 -0.36 22.98 -10.53
N THR A 251 0.58 22.77 -11.47
CA THR A 251 1.91 22.23 -11.13
C THR A 251 2.67 23.15 -10.18
N GLN A 252 2.66 24.46 -10.40
CA GLN A 252 3.29 25.45 -9.51
C GLN A 252 2.67 25.42 -8.10
N ALA A 253 1.34 25.35 -8.03
CA ALA A 253 0.61 25.25 -6.77
C ALA A 253 0.99 24.00 -6.00
N ASN A 254 0.97 22.82 -6.67
CA ASN A 254 1.39 21.55 -6.08
C ASN A 254 2.86 21.57 -5.68
N HIS A 255 3.76 22.18 -6.47
CA HIS A 255 5.18 22.25 -6.14
C HIS A 255 5.45 23.11 -4.92
N THR A 256 4.83 24.28 -4.85
CA THR A 256 5.00 25.15 -3.66
C THR A 256 4.37 24.50 -2.42
N ALA A 257 3.20 23.86 -2.58
CA ALA A 257 2.58 23.10 -1.49
C ALA A 257 3.47 21.95 -0.99
N THR A 258 4.30 21.34 -1.85
CA THR A 258 5.27 20.31 -1.45
C THR A 258 6.28 20.86 -0.44
N HIS A 259 6.78 22.08 -0.65
CA HIS A 259 7.70 22.75 0.29
C HIS A 259 7.01 23.08 1.62
N LEU A 260 5.76 23.58 1.57
CA LEU A 260 4.98 23.85 2.78
C LEU A 260 4.69 22.57 3.56
N LEU A 261 4.35 21.49 2.83
CA LEU A 261 4.11 20.16 3.42
C LEU A 261 5.37 19.61 4.09
N HIS A 262 6.55 19.70 3.46
CA HIS A 262 7.80 19.26 4.04
C HIS A 262 8.09 19.98 5.36
N ALA A 263 7.92 21.30 5.39
CA ALA A 263 8.08 22.09 6.61
C ALA A 263 7.07 21.67 7.71
N ALA A 264 5.79 21.46 7.35
CA ALA A 264 4.75 21.04 8.29
C ALA A 264 5.01 19.62 8.84
N LEU A 265 5.46 18.68 7.99
CA LEU A 265 5.86 17.34 8.41
C LEU A 265 6.98 17.39 9.45
N ARG A 266 8.02 18.19 9.21
CA ARG A 266 9.13 18.38 10.16
C ARG A 266 8.69 19.05 11.46
N GLN A 267 7.76 19.99 11.38
CA GLN A 267 7.21 20.67 12.57
C GLN A 267 6.40 19.71 13.46
N VAL A 268 5.58 18.85 12.89
CA VAL A 268 4.66 17.96 13.63
C VAL A 268 5.31 16.63 14.01
N LEU A 269 6.13 16.08 13.11
CA LEU A 269 6.72 14.74 13.26
C LEU A 269 8.19 14.76 13.67
N GLY A 270 8.80 15.95 13.66
CA GLY A 270 10.21 16.15 14.02
C GLY A 270 11.15 16.16 12.80
N ALA A 271 12.40 16.55 13.04
CA ALA A 271 13.43 16.73 12.00
C ALA A 271 13.78 15.42 11.24
N GLY A 272 13.39 14.27 11.76
CA GLY A 272 13.56 12.97 11.11
C GLY A 272 12.64 12.76 9.89
N ALA A 273 11.57 13.52 9.77
CA ALA A 273 10.66 13.48 8.61
C ALA A 273 11.33 14.12 7.37
N ARG A 274 12.26 13.38 6.76
CA ARG A 274 13.03 13.84 5.59
C ARG A 274 12.41 13.34 4.30
N GLN A 275 12.51 14.16 3.24
CA GLN A 275 12.09 13.75 1.91
C GLN A 275 12.95 12.57 1.42
N MET A 276 12.28 11.54 0.92
CA MET A 276 12.87 10.36 0.27
C MET A 276 12.57 10.33 -1.24
N GLY A 277 11.56 11.08 -1.68
CA GLY A 277 11.17 11.25 -3.06
C GLY A 277 9.97 12.17 -3.18
N SER A 278 9.72 12.69 -4.37
CA SER A 278 8.54 13.49 -4.66
C SER A 278 8.09 13.31 -6.10
N LEU A 279 6.82 13.61 -6.36
CA LEU A 279 6.27 13.78 -7.70
C LEU A 279 5.31 14.96 -7.65
N VAL A 280 5.47 15.89 -8.58
CA VAL A 280 4.62 17.07 -8.70
C VAL A 280 4.05 17.11 -10.12
N ALA A 281 2.73 16.98 -10.20
CA ALA A 281 1.95 16.98 -11.45
C ALA A 281 0.78 17.96 -11.35
N PRO A 282 0.09 18.30 -12.45
CA PRO A 282 -1.06 19.21 -12.40
C PRO A 282 -2.25 18.68 -11.61
N ASP A 283 -2.41 17.37 -11.55
CA ASP A 283 -3.54 16.67 -10.91
C ASP A 283 -3.28 16.34 -9.46
N ARG A 284 -2.02 16.18 -9.04
CA ARG A 284 -1.64 15.78 -7.68
C ARG A 284 -0.19 16.08 -7.35
N MET A 285 0.12 16.04 -6.09
CA MET A 285 1.48 15.89 -5.58
C MET A 285 1.63 14.63 -4.76
N ARG A 286 2.83 14.06 -4.77
CA ARG A 286 3.23 12.91 -3.96
C ARG A 286 4.51 13.24 -3.21
N PHE A 287 4.55 12.89 -1.94
CA PHE A 287 5.70 13.14 -1.08
C PHE A 287 6.04 11.87 -0.29
N ASP A 288 7.18 11.30 -0.58
CA ASP A 288 7.70 10.14 0.15
C ASP A 288 8.63 10.64 1.25
N TYR A 289 8.41 10.24 2.50
CA TYR A 289 9.16 10.73 3.65
C TYR A 289 9.54 9.62 4.62
N ALA A 290 10.71 9.80 5.26
CA ALA A 290 11.20 8.89 6.29
C ALA A 290 10.49 9.14 7.61
N ILE A 291 10.01 8.08 8.27
CA ILE A 291 9.47 8.15 9.63
C ILE A 291 9.48 6.77 10.29
N ALA A 292 9.85 6.72 11.57
CA ALA A 292 9.89 5.47 12.34
C ALA A 292 8.48 4.97 12.72
N THR A 293 7.62 5.89 13.15
CA THR A 293 6.26 5.56 13.61
C THR A 293 5.22 6.24 12.72
N PRO A 294 4.21 5.51 12.22
CA PRO A 294 3.14 6.10 11.43
C PRO A 294 2.46 7.28 12.15
N PRO A 295 2.19 8.40 11.46
CA PRO A 295 1.47 9.50 12.06
C PRO A 295 0.03 9.12 12.41
N THR A 296 -0.47 9.68 13.49
CA THR A 296 -1.88 9.55 13.87
C THR A 296 -2.78 10.38 12.95
N PRO A 297 -4.07 10.04 12.84
CA PRO A 297 -5.03 10.89 12.10
C PRO A 297 -5.04 12.36 12.56
N GLY A 298 -4.85 12.60 13.86
CA GLY A 298 -4.76 13.96 14.42
C GLY A 298 -3.51 14.71 13.93
N GLN A 299 -2.37 14.03 13.82
CA GLN A 299 -1.14 14.63 13.27
C GLN A 299 -1.28 14.94 11.78
N ILE A 300 -1.92 14.07 11.00
CA ILE A 300 -2.22 14.33 9.58
C ILE A 300 -3.13 15.55 9.43
N ALA A 301 -4.19 15.65 10.23
CA ALA A 301 -5.08 16.81 10.23
C ALA A 301 -4.34 18.11 10.63
N GLU A 302 -3.42 18.03 11.58
CA GLU A 302 -2.60 19.16 12.00
C GLU A 302 -1.62 19.62 10.91
N ILE A 303 -0.97 18.68 10.21
CA ILE A 303 -0.12 18.97 9.06
C ILE A 303 -0.92 19.68 7.97
N GLU A 304 -2.09 19.16 7.62
CA GLU A 304 -2.98 19.78 6.64
C GLU A 304 -3.40 21.20 7.05
N ARG A 305 -3.72 21.39 8.34
CA ARG A 305 -4.07 22.71 8.90
C ARG A 305 -2.91 23.71 8.78
N ILE A 306 -1.68 23.30 9.14
CA ILE A 306 -0.49 24.16 9.07
C ILE A 306 -0.21 24.60 7.63
N VAL A 307 -0.32 23.67 6.65
CA VAL A 307 -0.14 24.02 5.23
C VAL A 307 -1.19 25.03 4.78
N ASN A 308 -2.46 24.79 5.09
CA ASN A 308 -3.53 25.72 4.72
C ASN A 308 -3.38 27.08 5.39
N GLU A 309 -2.92 27.17 6.62
CA GLU A 309 -2.62 28.45 7.27
C GLU A 309 -1.48 29.20 6.56
N ALA A 310 -0.44 28.48 6.11
CA ALA A 310 0.63 29.09 5.32
C ALA A 310 0.13 29.59 3.96
N VAL A 311 -0.79 28.86 3.33
CA VAL A 311 -1.50 29.30 2.12
C VAL A 311 -2.30 30.57 2.38
N LEU A 312 -3.12 30.59 3.42
CA LEU A 312 -4.01 31.72 3.75
C LEU A 312 -3.27 32.99 4.17
N ARG A 313 -2.00 32.88 4.64
CA ARG A 313 -1.16 34.04 4.94
C ARG A 313 -0.78 34.84 3.67
N ASP A 314 -0.92 34.24 2.49
CA ASP A 314 -0.59 34.85 1.22
C ASP A 314 0.82 35.49 1.18
N ALA A 315 1.80 34.77 1.75
CA ALA A 315 3.17 35.23 1.82
C ALA A 315 3.86 35.21 0.46
N PRO A 316 4.81 36.14 0.17
CA PRO A 316 5.60 36.09 -1.06
C PRO A 316 6.48 34.85 -1.10
N VAL A 317 6.60 34.23 -2.29
CA VAL A 317 7.52 33.14 -2.59
C VAL A 317 8.71 33.71 -3.34
N SER A 318 9.84 33.93 -2.65
CA SER A 318 11.04 34.44 -3.28
C SER A 318 11.81 33.33 -3.99
N LYS A 319 12.46 33.68 -5.09
CA LYS A 319 13.21 32.78 -5.96
C LYS A 319 14.49 33.51 -6.38
N GLU A 320 15.60 33.12 -5.75
CA GLU A 320 16.87 33.83 -5.91
C GLU A 320 17.96 32.87 -6.37
N VAL A 321 18.81 33.32 -7.30
CA VAL A 321 20.01 32.57 -7.71
C VAL A 321 21.22 33.12 -6.95
N MET A 322 21.87 32.27 -6.16
CA MET A 322 23.01 32.66 -5.31
C MET A 322 24.10 31.59 -5.34
N THR A 323 25.21 31.85 -4.65
CA THR A 323 26.25 30.83 -4.47
C THR A 323 25.79 29.73 -3.52
N MET A 324 26.41 28.57 -3.60
CA MET A 324 26.14 27.48 -2.66
C MET A 324 26.46 27.87 -1.22
N GLU A 325 27.47 28.73 -1.00
CA GLU A 325 27.85 29.21 0.31
C GLU A 325 26.77 30.12 0.91
N ASP A 326 26.27 31.07 0.13
CA ASP A 326 25.17 31.95 0.54
C ASP A 326 23.90 31.17 0.86
N ALA A 327 23.57 30.17 0.04
CA ALA A 327 22.42 29.30 0.25
C ALA A 327 22.52 28.51 1.58
N ARG A 328 23.69 28.00 1.90
CA ARG A 328 23.97 27.37 3.20
C ARG A 328 23.88 28.36 4.35
N GLY A 329 24.38 29.58 4.14
CA GLY A 329 24.26 30.67 5.10
C GLY A 329 22.81 31.05 5.42
N LYS A 330 21.91 30.95 4.45
CA LYS A 330 20.45 31.10 4.61
C LYS A 330 19.76 29.89 5.25
N GLY A 331 20.47 28.79 5.50
CA GLY A 331 19.90 27.55 6.05
C GLY A 331 19.03 26.80 5.05
N ALA A 332 19.32 26.89 3.76
CA ALA A 332 18.55 26.21 2.74
C ALA A 332 18.67 24.68 2.85
N ASP A 333 17.53 23.99 2.88
CA ASP A 333 17.48 22.53 2.84
C ASP A 333 17.93 22.04 1.45
N MET A 334 18.75 20.98 1.46
CA MET A 334 19.31 20.36 0.26
C MET A 334 18.85 18.91 0.18
N PHE A 335 18.49 18.45 -1.02
CA PHE A 335 18.06 17.07 -1.22
C PHE A 335 19.27 16.16 -1.45
N PHE A 336 19.24 14.99 -0.84
CA PHE A 336 20.29 13.97 -0.99
C PHE A 336 20.27 13.40 -2.41
N GLY A 337 21.45 13.34 -3.06
CA GLY A 337 21.61 12.71 -4.37
C GLY A 337 21.59 13.68 -5.56
N GLU A 338 21.20 14.93 -5.38
CA GLU A 338 21.31 15.94 -6.44
C GLU A 338 22.73 16.55 -6.52
N LYS A 339 23.22 16.69 -7.76
CA LYS A 339 24.49 17.37 -8.03
C LYS A 339 24.21 18.85 -8.26
N TYR A 340 24.61 19.69 -7.33
CA TYR A 340 24.45 21.15 -7.42
C TYR A 340 25.70 21.79 -8.01
N GLY A 341 25.50 22.80 -8.88
CA GLY A 341 26.59 23.62 -9.37
C GLY A 341 27.07 24.68 -8.37
N GLU A 342 27.99 25.55 -8.78
CA GLU A 342 28.46 26.68 -7.96
C GLU A 342 27.35 27.70 -7.67
N ARG A 343 26.42 27.87 -8.59
CA ARG A 343 25.24 28.72 -8.42
C ARG A 343 23.98 27.86 -8.36
N VAL A 344 23.15 28.17 -7.36
CA VAL A 344 21.94 27.41 -7.06
C VAL A 344 20.75 28.36 -6.96
N ARG A 345 19.57 27.86 -7.35
CA ARG A 345 18.32 28.57 -7.15
C ARG A 345 17.71 28.18 -5.82
N VAL A 346 17.45 29.18 -4.98
CA VAL A 346 16.83 29.05 -3.66
C VAL A 346 15.41 29.57 -3.75
N VAL A 347 14.46 28.74 -3.34
CA VAL A 347 13.04 29.09 -3.18
C VAL A 347 12.77 29.22 -1.69
N SER A 348 12.20 30.37 -1.28
CA SER A 348 11.91 30.60 0.12
C SER A 348 10.52 31.20 0.35
N VAL A 349 9.87 30.70 1.41
CA VAL A 349 8.64 31.23 1.97
C VAL A 349 8.97 31.73 3.38
N PRO A 350 8.88 33.03 3.66
CA PRO A 350 9.32 33.62 4.92
C PRO A 350 8.69 32.94 6.14
N GLY A 351 9.57 32.48 7.06
CA GLY A 351 9.15 31.81 8.29
C GLY A 351 8.58 30.40 8.13
N VAL A 352 8.65 29.81 6.94
CA VAL A 352 8.11 28.46 6.66
C VAL A 352 9.18 27.56 6.05
N SER A 353 9.72 27.87 4.86
CA SER A 353 10.63 26.98 4.13
C SER A 353 11.69 27.78 3.38
N VAL A 354 12.91 27.24 3.31
CA VAL A 354 14.01 27.70 2.46
C VAL A 354 14.67 26.46 1.84
N GLU A 355 14.56 26.27 0.53
CA GLU A 355 15.00 25.04 -0.14
C GLU A 355 15.72 25.32 -1.46
N LEU A 356 16.70 24.49 -1.81
CA LEU A 356 17.30 24.47 -3.15
C LEU A 356 16.30 23.84 -4.13
N CYS A 357 15.78 24.61 -5.06
CA CYS A 357 14.77 24.10 -6.00
C CYS A 357 14.80 24.82 -7.34
N GLY A 358 14.95 24.02 -8.43
CA GLY A 358 14.87 24.49 -9.82
C GLY A 358 13.45 24.48 -10.41
N GLY A 359 12.44 24.02 -9.66
CA GLY A 359 11.07 23.85 -10.14
C GLY A 359 10.29 25.15 -10.35
N CYS A 360 9.10 25.00 -10.91
CA CYS A 360 8.17 26.11 -11.10
C CYS A 360 7.32 26.33 -9.85
N HIS A 361 7.30 27.57 -9.35
CA HIS A 361 6.59 27.94 -8.13
C HIS A 361 5.64 29.11 -8.33
N VAL A 362 4.62 29.21 -7.50
CA VAL A 362 3.73 30.39 -7.44
C VAL A 362 4.48 31.62 -6.96
N ASN A 363 3.92 32.81 -7.15
CA ASN A 363 4.53 34.05 -6.65
C ASN A 363 4.14 34.34 -5.20
N ARG A 364 2.97 33.87 -4.77
CA ARG A 364 2.43 34.03 -3.44
C ARG A 364 1.79 32.74 -2.99
N THR A 365 1.85 32.42 -1.69
CA THR A 365 1.29 31.17 -1.16
C THR A 365 -0.23 31.08 -1.34
N GLY A 366 -0.94 32.22 -1.41
CA GLY A 366 -2.39 32.25 -1.68
C GLY A 366 -2.80 31.72 -3.05
N GLU A 367 -1.88 31.76 -4.06
CA GLU A 367 -2.13 31.18 -5.38
C GLU A 367 -2.23 29.64 -5.38
N ILE A 368 -1.82 28.98 -4.29
CA ILE A 368 -1.96 27.53 -4.08
C ILE A 368 -3.44 27.15 -3.96
N GLY A 369 -4.26 28.02 -3.37
CA GLY A 369 -5.65 27.71 -3.03
C GLY A 369 -5.75 26.66 -1.92
N ALA A 370 -6.87 25.93 -1.85
CA ALA A 370 -7.04 24.89 -0.84
C ALA A 370 -6.02 23.74 -1.04
N PHE A 371 -5.49 23.25 0.07
CA PHE A 371 -4.64 22.06 0.12
C PHE A 371 -5.36 20.94 0.85
N LYS A 372 -5.38 19.73 0.28
CA LYS A 372 -6.02 18.55 0.88
C LYS A 372 -5.16 17.32 0.77
N ILE A 373 -4.89 16.66 1.91
CA ILE A 373 -4.26 15.34 1.94
C ILE A 373 -5.29 14.29 1.53
N VAL A 374 -4.96 13.50 0.52
CA VAL A 374 -5.80 12.42 -0.03
C VAL A 374 -5.48 11.09 0.64
N SER A 375 -4.21 10.78 0.82
CA SER A 375 -3.77 9.54 1.43
C SER A 375 -2.41 9.66 2.11
N ASP A 376 -2.21 8.84 3.16
CA ASP A 376 -0.92 8.57 3.77
C ASP A 376 -0.79 7.07 4.02
N LYS A 377 0.18 6.42 3.35
CA LYS A 377 0.35 4.96 3.34
C LYS A 377 1.81 4.56 3.52
N GLY A 378 2.06 3.40 4.12
CA GLY A 378 3.39 2.79 4.12
C GLY A 378 3.82 2.45 2.69
N LEU A 379 5.04 2.84 2.31
CA LEU A 379 5.66 2.51 1.02
C LEU A 379 6.70 1.41 1.16
N ALA A 380 7.54 1.55 2.18
CA ALA A 380 8.56 0.59 2.58
C ALA A 380 8.75 0.72 4.09
N GLU A 381 9.56 -0.12 4.68
CA GLU A 381 9.87 -0.01 6.10
C GLU A 381 10.56 1.34 6.39
N GLY A 382 9.99 2.10 7.34
CA GLY A 382 10.47 3.44 7.68
C GLY A 382 10.21 4.52 6.63
N VAL A 383 9.49 4.25 5.54
CA VAL A 383 9.13 5.21 4.50
C VAL A 383 7.63 5.21 4.26
N ARG A 384 7.05 6.39 4.24
CA ARG A 384 5.63 6.58 3.94
C ARG A 384 5.45 7.47 2.72
N ARG A 385 4.35 7.26 2.02
CA ARG A 385 3.90 8.04 0.87
C ARG A 385 2.65 8.82 1.24
N LEU A 386 2.75 10.13 1.11
CA LEU A 386 1.64 11.06 1.22
C LEU A 386 1.25 11.55 -0.18
N GLU A 387 -0.03 11.54 -0.48
CA GLU A 387 -0.59 12.14 -1.69
C GLU A 387 -1.52 13.28 -1.29
N ALA A 388 -1.43 14.39 -2.01
CA ALA A 388 -2.24 15.56 -1.78
C ALA A 388 -2.60 16.27 -3.09
N VAL A 389 -3.61 17.13 -3.03
CA VAL A 389 -4.09 17.95 -4.14
C VAL A 389 -4.23 19.40 -3.68
N THR A 390 -4.14 20.33 -4.64
CA THR A 390 -4.31 21.76 -4.38
C THR A 390 -5.33 22.39 -5.33
N SER A 391 -5.62 23.66 -5.12
CA SER A 391 -6.47 24.49 -5.99
C SER A 391 -7.82 23.84 -6.25
N LEU A 392 -8.26 23.85 -7.51
CA LEU A 392 -9.52 23.25 -7.93
C LEU A 392 -9.56 21.73 -7.68
N GLY A 393 -8.42 21.03 -7.72
CA GLY A 393 -8.39 19.59 -7.40
C GLY A 393 -8.85 19.30 -5.96
N ALA A 394 -8.48 20.16 -5.00
CA ALA A 394 -8.97 20.03 -3.62
C ALA A 394 -10.47 20.36 -3.52
N VAL A 395 -10.95 21.35 -4.25
CA VAL A 395 -12.39 21.69 -4.30
C VAL A 395 -13.20 20.57 -4.94
N GLU A 396 -12.73 20.02 -6.05
CA GLU A 396 -13.37 18.89 -6.74
C GLU A 396 -13.49 17.66 -5.83
N LEU A 397 -12.44 17.36 -5.06
CA LEU A 397 -12.45 16.28 -4.06
C LEU A 397 -13.49 16.54 -2.97
N LEU A 398 -13.52 17.75 -2.39
CA LEU A 398 -14.50 18.12 -1.36
C LEU A 398 -15.95 18.04 -1.89
N GLN A 399 -16.18 18.46 -3.13
CA GLN A 399 -17.51 18.35 -3.76
C GLN A 399 -17.89 16.88 -4.01
N GLN A 400 -16.93 16.03 -4.35
CA GLN A 400 -17.17 14.60 -4.51
C GLN A 400 -17.55 13.95 -3.16
N ASP A 401 -16.79 14.25 -2.10
CA ASP A 401 -17.09 13.76 -0.75
C ASP A 401 -18.46 14.23 -0.28
N GLU A 402 -18.79 15.50 -0.53
CA GLU A 402 -20.09 16.08 -0.21
C GLU A 402 -21.23 15.38 -0.93
N ARG A 403 -21.07 15.07 -2.22
CA ARG A 403 -22.06 14.33 -3.00
C ARG A 403 -22.26 12.92 -2.43
N ILE A 404 -21.17 12.17 -2.18
CA ILE A 404 -21.24 10.81 -1.62
C ILE A 404 -21.94 10.82 -0.26
N LEU A 405 -21.59 11.76 0.63
CA LEU A 405 -22.25 11.92 1.92
C LEU A 405 -23.72 12.27 1.77
N GLY A 406 -24.08 13.09 0.77
CA GLY A 406 -25.46 13.42 0.44
C GLY A 406 -26.27 12.20 -0.01
N GLU A 407 -25.70 11.37 -0.88
CA GLU A 407 -26.32 10.13 -1.35
C GLU A 407 -26.53 9.13 -0.19
N ILE A 408 -25.53 8.97 0.68
CA ILE A 408 -25.64 8.12 1.87
C ILE A 408 -26.71 8.66 2.82
N ALA A 409 -26.77 9.98 3.05
CA ALA A 409 -27.76 10.62 3.89
C ALA A 409 -29.20 10.40 3.37
N ALA A 410 -29.39 10.55 2.05
CA ALA A 410 -30.67 10.29 1.40
C ALA A 410 -31.07 8.80 1.52
N ALA A 411 -30.17 7.88 1.24
CA ALA A 411 -30.42 6.43 1.37
C ALA A 411 -30.68 6.01 2.82
N ALA A 412 -30.03 6.66 3.79
CA ALA A 412 -30.24 6.43 5.21
C ALA A 412 -31.50 7.12 5.77
N GLN A 413 -32.11 8.03 4.99
CA GLN A 413 -33.21 8.92 5.45
C GLN A 413 -32.82 9.66 6.74
N SER A 414 -31.63 10.24 6.78
CA SER A 414 -31.04 10.91 7.95
C SER A 414 -30.31 12.18 7.52
N PRO A 415 -30.31 13.24 8.30
CA PRO A 415 -29.42 14.37 8.09
C PRO A 415 -27.95 13.91 8.26
N ARG A 416 -26.98 14.69 7.72
CA ARG A 416 -25.55 14.32 7.71
C ARG A 416 -24.97 14.08 9.10
N ASP A 417 -25.31 14.92 10.04
CA ASP A 417 -24.88 14.85 11.45
C ASP A 417 -25.47 13.63 12.18
N GLY A 418 -26.61 13.10 11.70
CA GLY A 418 -27.25 11.89 12.21
C GLY A 418 -26.78 10.57 11.59
N LEU A 419 -25.95 10.59 10.54
CA LEU A 419 -25.57 9.40 9.77
C LEU A 419 -24.93 8.31 10.61
N LEU A 420 -24.01 8.67 11.50
CA LEU A 420 -23.32 7.72 12.35
C LEU A 420 -24.28 7.02 13.33
N ALA A 421 -25.17 7.80 13.95
CA ALA A 421 -26.19 7.26 14.86
C ALA A 421 -27.16 6.33 14.10
N ARG A 422 -27.56 6.71 12.88
CA ARG A 422 -28.44 5.90 12.04
C ARG A 422 -27.77 4.60 11.58
N TRP A 423 -26.46 4.64 11.29
CA TRP A 423 -25.69 3.44 10.99
C TRP A 423 -25.66 2.49 12.19
N GLN A 424 -25.35 3.00 13.38
CA GLN A 424 -25.31 2.21 14.61
C GLN A 424 -26.68 1.56 14.91
N GLU A 425 -27.77 2.34 14.77
CA GLU A 425 -29.15 1.82 14.94
C GLU A 425 -29.43 0.65 13.97
N ARG A 426 -29.01 0.78 12.70
CA ARG A 426 -29.18 -0.30 11.71
C ARG A 426 -28.36 -1.55 12.06
N GLU A 427 -27.11 -1.38 12.49
CA GLU A 427 -26.26 -2.50 12.95
C GLU A 427 -26.89 -3.23 14.14
N ASP A 428 -27.39 -2.48 15.13
CA ASP A 428 -28.07 -3.07 16.28
C ASP A 428 -29.36 -3.78 15.87
N ARG A 429 -30.11 -3.22 14.92
CA ARG A 429 -31.31 -3.85 14.36
C ARG A 429 -31.01 -5.14 13.63
N VAL A 430 -29.95 -5.17 12.80
CA VAL A 430 -29.51 -6.39 12.12
C VAL A 430 -29.16 -7.48 13.14
N ARG A 431 -28.35 -7.14 14.16
CA ARG A 431 -28.00 -8.10 15.24
C ARG A 431 -29.21 -8.58 16.04
N ALA A 432 -30.22 -7.72 16.23
CA ALA A 432 -31.46 -8.10 16.90
C ALA A 432 -32.28 -9.07 16.03
N LEU A 433 -32.42 -8.78 14.73
CA LEU A 433 -33.12 -9.64 13.79
C LEU A 433 -32.43 -10.99 13.61
N GLU A 434 -31.10 -11.04 13.55
CA GLU A 434 -30.34 -12.30 13.49
C GLU A 434 -30.62 -13.18 14.74
N ARG A 435 -30.64 -12.58 15.93
CA ARG A 435 -31.00 -13.28 17.17
C ARG A 435 -32.46 -13.76 17.16
N GLU A 436 -33.37 -12.94 16.68
CA GLU A 436 -34.79 -13.30 16.55
C GLU A 436 -34.99 -14.47 15.58
N VAL A 437 -34.34 -14.40 14.41
CA VAL A 437 -34.34 -15.52 13.42
C VAL A 437 -33.79 -16.80 14.01
N ALA A 438 -32.65 -16.73 14.73
CA ALA A 438 -32.09 -17.90 15.40
C ALA A 438 -33.07 -18.46 16.46
N SER A 439 -33.69 -17.60 17.27
CA SER A 439 -34.69 -18.01 18.25
C SER A 439 -35.93 -18.66 17.60
N LEU A 440 -36.44 -18.06 16.52
CA LEU A 440 -37.59 -18.59 15.78
C LEU A 440 -37.27 -19.95 15.13
N LYS A 441 -36.08 -20.09 14.54
CA LYS A 441 -35.62 -21.39 14.01
C LYS A 441 -35.56 -22.46 15.09
N LEU A 442 -35.03 -22.13 16.27
CA LEU A 442 -34.98 -23.07 17.41
C LEU A 442 -36.39 -23.44 17.89
N LYS A 443 -37.32 -22.49 18.01
CA LYS A 443 -38.74 -22.73 18.39
C LYS A 443 -39.44 -23.65 17.37
N LEU A 444 -39.28 -23.40 16.09
CA LEU A 444 -39.80 -24.27 15.01
C LEU A 444 -39.18 -25.66 15.08
N ALA A 445 -37.89 -25.74 15.32
CA ALA A 445 -37.17 -27.01 15.43
C ALA A 445 -37.50 -27.75 16.73
N SER A 446 -37.82 -27.09 17.85
CA SER A 446 -38.18 -27.74 19.12
C SER A 446 -39.61 -28.32 19.19
N GLY A 447 -40.46 -28.00 18.20
CA GLY A 447 -41.82 -28.58 18.08
C GLY A 447 -42.88 -27.91 18.93
N ASP A 448 -42.62 -26.70 19.46
CA ASP A 448 -43.65 -25.90 20.18
C ASP A 448 -44.76 -25.40 19.24
N GLY A 449 -44.71 -25.73 17.94
CA GLY A 449 -45.72 -25.39 16.91
C GLY A 449 -46.69 -26.54 16.52
N GLY A 450 -46.85 -27.57 17.35
CA GLY A 450 -47.95 -28.56 17.18
C GLY A 450 -47.64 -29.76 16.26
N GLY A 451 -46.38 -29.96 15.80
CA GLY A 451 -45.96 -31.16 15.10
C GLY A 451 -45.59 -32.28 16.07
N ALA A 452 -46.15 -33.48 15.92
CA ALA A 452 -45.78 -34.63 16.72
C ALA A 452 -44.25 -34.91 16.61
N ASN A 453 -43.54 -34.90 17.74
CA ASN A 453 -42.16 -35.43 17.79
C ASN A 453 -42.25 -36.94 17.50
N PRO A 454 -41.60 -37.49 16.49
CA PRO A 454 -41.49 -38.92 16.38
C PRO A 454 -40.58 -39.40 17.50
N GLU A 455 -41.17 -39.71 18.63
CA GLU A 455 -40.53 -40.47 19.71
C GLU A 455 -40.75 -41.92 19.37
N ILE A 456 -39.67 -42.68 19.23
CA ILE A 456 -39.70 -44.09 18.95
C ILE A 456 -39.08 -44.77 20.14
N GLU A 457 -39.68 -45.86 20.59
CA GLU A 457 -39.13 -46.74 21.62
C GLU A 457 -38.42 -47.92 20.96
N VAL A 458 -37.11 -48.00 21.23
CA VAL A 458 -36.25 -49.09 20.73
C VAL A 458 -35.73 -49.86 21.95
N ASP A 459 -36.23 -51.09 22.13
CA ASP A 459 -35.86 -51.98 23.25
C ASP A 459 -35.88 -51.30 24.63
N GLY A 460 -36.94 -50.54 24.91
CA GLY A 460 -37.13 -49.80 26.16
C GLY A 460 -36.40 -48.46 26.25
N VAL A 461 -35.68 -48.02 25.21
CA VAL A 461 -34.98 -46.75 25.14
C VAL A 461 -35.73 -45.78 24.24
N ARG A 462 -36.05 -44.58 24.73
CA ARG A 462 -36.69 -43.54 23.93
C ARG A 462 -35.65 -42.85 23.02
N VAL A 463 -35.96 -42.80 21.75
CA VAL A 463 -35.12 -42.17 20.72
C VAL A 463 -35.95 -41.07 20.01
N VAL A 464 -35.43 -39.85 20.07
CA VAL A 464 -36.01 -38.67 19.38
C VAL A 464 -35.11 -38.33 18.22
N THR A 465 -35.67 -38.46 17.02
CA THR A 465 -34.94 -38.06 15.78
C THR A 465 -35.59 -36.83 15.15
N ARG A 466 -34.78 -35.88 14.69
CA ARG A 466 -35.34 -34.66 14.05
C ARG A 466 -34.43 -34.07 12.97
N ILE A 467 -35.04 -33.63 11.89
CA ILE A 467 -34.39 -32.80 10.89
C ILE A 467 -34.74 -31.32 11.19
N ALA A 468 -33.71 -30.50 11.45
CA ALA A 468 -33.82 -29.08 11.74
C ALA A 468 -33.05 -28.30 10.67
N ALA A 469 -33.71 -28.11 9.50
CA ALA A 469 -33.08 -27.51 8.33
C ALA A 469 -32.53 -26.07 8.61
N GLY A 470 -31.34 -25.78 8.14
CA GLY A 470 -30.73 -24.43 8.18
C GLY A 470 -30.20 -23.99 9.54
N LEU A 471 -30.18 -24.87 10.56
CA LEU A 471 -29.49 -24.59 11.83
C LEU A 471 -27.97 -24.72 11.68
N SER A 472 -27.24 -23.82 12.34
CA SER A 472 -25.80 -23.96 12.54
C SER A 472 -25.47 -25.06 13.58
N ILE A 473 -24.23 -25.54 13.61
CA ILE A 473 -23.79 -26.56 14.58
C ILE A 473 -24.02 -26.11 16.05
N PRO A 474 -23.72 -24.86 16.48
CA PRO A 474 -24.05 -24.41 17.82
C PRO A 474 -25.55 -24.44 18.12
N GLU A 475 -26.41 -24.01 17.16
CA GLU A 475 -27.86 -24.06 17.31
C GLU A 475 -28.37 -25.51 17.39
N LEU A 476 -27.80 -26.42 16.60
CA LEU A 476 -28.13 -27.83 16.63
C LEU A 476 -27.77 -28.48 17.97
N ARG A 477 -26.62 -28.14 18.55
CA ARG A 477 -26.22 -28.57 19.90
C ARG A 477 -27.20 -28.07 20.96
N HIS A 478 -27.54 -26.79 20.91
CA HIS A 478 -28.52 -26.19 21.82
C HIS A 478 -29.90 -26.87 21.72
N LEU A 479 -30.37 -27.16 20.49
CA LEU A 479 -31.57 -27.92 20.26
C LEU A 479 -31.47 -29.33 20.85
N SER A 480 -30.36 -30.04 20.66
CA SER A 480 -30.16 -31.39 21.17
C SER A 480 -30.16 -31.42 22.73
N ASP A 481 -29.55 -30.41 23.38
CA ASP A 481 -29.56 -30.28 24.83
C ASP A 481 -30.95 -29.95 25.36
N THR A 482 -31.71 -29.09 24.66
CA THR A 482 -33.10 -28.77 25.02
C THR A 482 -33.99 -29.99 24.94
N LEU A 483 -33.89 -30.78 23.86
CA LEU A 483 -34.66 -32.01 23.71
C LEU A 483 -34.22 -33.09 24.74
N ARG A 484 -32.91 -33.24 24.98
CA ARG A 484 -32.37 -34.17 25.97
C ARG A 484 -32.86 -33.87 27.39
N SER A 485 -32.92 -32.58 27.78
CA SER A 485 -33.38 -32.16 29.10
C SER A 485 -34.87 -32.44 29.34
N ARG A 486 -35.68 -32.60 28.29
CA ARG A 486 -37.10 -33.01 28.37
C ARG A 486 -37.29 -34.51 28.52
N LEU A 487 -36.24 -35.28 28.21
CA LEU A 487 -36.24 -36.74 28.38
C LEU A 487 -35.70 -37.11 29.77
N LYS A 488 -36.42 -37.96 30.53
CA LYS A 488 -35.89 -38.54 31.78
C LYS A 488 -34.74 -39.52 31.48
N SER A 489 -34.89 -40.31 30.42
CA SER A 489 -33.94 -41.29 29.92
C SER A 489 -34.18 -41.44 28.42
N GLY A 490 -33.12 -41.30 27.57
CA GLY A 490 -33.29 -41.41 26.11
C GLY A 490 -32.10 -40.85 25.32
N ILE A 491 -32.29 -40.90 24.01
CA ILE A 491 -31.33 -40.48 22.99
C ILE A 491 -31.99 -39.45 22.10
N VAL A 492 -31.24 -38.39 21.79
CA VAL A 492 -31.63 -37.35 20.85
C VAL A 492 -30.67 -37.34 19.67
N VAL A 493 -31.21 -37.41 18.44
CA VAL A 493 -30.44 -37.34 17.21
C VAL A 493 -31.05 -36.23 16.35
N VAL A 494 -30.36 -35.11 16.24
CA VAL A 494 -30.83 -33.96 15.46
C VAL A 494 -29.88 -33.71 14.29
N GLY A 495 -30.45 -33.53 13.11
CA GLY A 495 -29.68 -33.30 11.87
C GLY A 495 -30.07 -32.01 11.15
N THR A 496 -29.13 -31.39 10.48
CA THR A 496 -29.33 -30.22 9.62
C THR A 496 -28.62 -30.40 8.28
N ALA A 497 -29.18 -29.77 7.27
CA ALA A 497 -28.52 -29.54 6.00
C ALA A 497 -28.40 -28.01 5.81
N LYS A 498 -27.20 -27.51 5.53
CA LYS A 498 -26.91 -26.11 5.30
C LYS A 498 -25.71 -25.97 4.37
N ASP A 499 -25.85 -25.14 3.34
CA ASP A 499 -24.77 -24.82 2.37
C ASP A 499 -24.12 -26.08 1.75
N GLY A 500 -24.94 -27.10 1.38
CA GLY A 500 -24.48 -28.35 0.78
C GLY A 500 -23.76 -29.30 1.73
N LYS A 501 -23.80 -29.04 3.04
CA LYS A 501 -23.20 -29.88 4.09
C LYS A 501 -24.26 -30.39 5.05
N THR A 502 -24.14 -31.65 5.43
CA THR A 502 -24.97 -32.24 6.48
C THR A 502 -24.22 -32.30 7.81
N SER A 503 -24.92 -32.02 8.88
CA SER A 503 -24.40 -32.20 10.24
C SER A 503 -25.47 -32.84 11.12
N VAL A 504 -25.07 -33.78 11.94
CA VAL A 504 -25.91 -34.46 12.91
C VAL A 504 -25.26 -34.35 14.30
N VAL A 505 -26.06 -34.02 15.30
CA VAL A 505 -25.67 -34.04 16.73
C VAL A 505 -26.44 -35.15 17.42
N THR A 506 -25.74 -36.00 18.13
CA THR A 506 -26.28 -37.08 18.95
C THR A 506 -26.02 -36.79 20.41
N ALA A 507 -27.06 -36.70 21.21
CA ALA A 507 -26.99 -36.52 22.66
C ALA A 507 -27.65 -37.66 23.39
N VAL A 508 -27.00 -38.20 24.43
CA VAL A 508 -27.46 -39.32 25.21
C VAL A 508 -27.55 -38.90 26.67
N THR A 509 -28.60 -39.34 27.38
CA THR A 509 -28.75 -39.05 28.82
C THR A 509 -27.69 -39.80 29.63
N ALA A 510 -27.34 -39.26 30.81
CA ALA A 510 -26.22 -39.77 31.63
C ALA A 510 -26.35 -41.23 32.06
N ASP A 511 -27.57 -41.70 32.29
CA ASP A 511 -27.91 -43.07 32.64
C ASP A 511 -27.66 -44.07 31.50
N LEU A 512 -27.83 -43.64 30.26
CA LEU A 512 -27.64 -44.48 29.06
C LEU A 512 -26.26 -44.35 28.43
N SER A 513 -25.56 -43.25 28.66
CA SER A 513 -24.27 -42.97 27.99
C SER A 513 -23.18 -44.04 28.24
N PRO A 514 -23.12 -44.81 29.40
CA PRO A 514 -22.18 -45.90 29.55
C PRO A 514 -22.51 -47.12 28.67
N ARG A 515 -23.79 -47.36 28.40
CA ARG A 515 -24.27 -48.50 27.59
C ARG A 515 -24.36 -48.16 26.10
N ILE A 516 -24.74 -46.93 25.79
CA ILE A 516 -24.96 -46.44 24.41
C ILE A 516 -24.19 -45.12 24.27
N PRO A 517 -22.88 -45.16 24.08
CA PRO A 517 -22.11 -43.91 23.92
C PRO A 517 -22.52 -43.15 22.66
N ALA A 518 -22.78 -41.83 22.75
CA ALA A 518 -23.12 -40.94 21.63
C ALA A 518 -22.04 -40.98 20.54
N SER A 519 -20.78 -41.17 20.89
CA SER A 519 -19.66 -41.29 19.94
C SER A 519 -19.80 -42.49 19.01
N ARG A 520 -20.31 -43.63 19.49
CA ARG A 520 -20.56 -44.83 18.66
C ARG A 520 -21.71 -44.62 17.69
N LEU A 521 -22.78 -43.99 18.15
CA LEU A 521 -23.92 -43.60 17.30
C LEU A 521 -23.50 -42.62 16.22
N ALA A 522 -22.76 -41.57 16.61
CA ALA A 522 -22.27 -40.56 15.67
C ALA A 522 -21.33 -41.15 14.61
N ALA A 523 -20.48 -42.13 14.99
CA ALA A 523 -19.61 -42.79 14.03
C ALA A 523 -20.39 -43.62 12.98
N ARG A 524 -21.49 -44.29 13.35
CA ARG A 524 -22.36 -45.02 12.43
C ARG A 524 -23.17 -44.09 11.54
N ILE A 525 -23.76 -43.05 12.11
CA ILE A 525 -24.51 -42.03 11.39
C ILE A 525 -23.57 -41.29 10.40
N GLY A 526 -22.32 -41.00 10.80
CA GLY A 526 -21.34 -40.41 9.93
C GLY A 526 -21.00 -41.22 8.69
N LYS A 527 -20.93 -42.56 8.84
CA LYS A 527 -20.76 -43.47 7.70
C LYS A 527 -21.98 -43.42 6.77
N ALA A 528 -23.21 -43.44 7.33
CA ALA A 528 -24.45 -43.34 6.53
C ALA A 528 -24.57 -42.00 5.79
N LEU A 529 -23.93 -40.92 6.29
CA LEU A 529 -23.82 -39.62 5.64
C LEU A 529 -22.67 -39.53 4.61
N GLY A 530 -21.94 -40.61 4.38
CA GLY A 530 -20.75 -40.60 3.50
C GLY A 530 -19.59 -39.80 4.06
N GLY A 531 -19.50 -39.63 5.39
CA GLY A 531 -18.48 -38.85 6.11
C GLY A 531 -17.98 -39.55 7.38
N SER A 532 -17.80 -38.80 8.45
CA SER A 532 -17.28 -39.28 9.70
C SER A 532 -18.05 -38.72 10.90
N GLY A 533 -17.94 -39.39 12.06
CA GLY A 533 -18.54 -38.91 13.30
C GLY A 533 -17.73 -39.33 14.50
N GLY A 534 -17.86 -38.57 15.61
CA GLY A 534 -17.16 -38.84 16.86
C GLY A 534 -17.49 -37.80 17.93
N GLY A 535 -16.97 -37.97 19.12
CA GLY A 535 -17.20 -37.08 20.26
C GLY A 535 -17.11 -37.81 21.61
N LYS A 536 -17.78 -37.26 22.62
CA LYS A 536 -17.87 -37.83 23.96
C LYS A 536 -19.00 -38.88 24.06
N ALA A 537 -19.07 -39.58 25.19
CA ALA A 537 -20.11 -40.57 25.42
C ALA A 537 -21.51 -39.95 25.59
N ASP A 538 -21.61 -38.74 26.07
CA ASP A 538 -22.88 -38.01 26.27
C ASP A 538 -23.29 -37.11 25.09
N LEU A 539 -22.32 -36.64 24.29
CA LEU A 539 -22.54 -35.72 23.15
C LEU A 539 -21.52 -35.99 22.07
N ALA A 540 -21.99 -36.25 20.87
CA ALA A 540 -21.14 -36.49 19.70
C ALA A 540 -21.74 -35.84 18.42
N GLN A 541 -20.92 -35.73 17.39
CA GLN A 541 -21.30 -35.10 16.14
C GLN A 541 -20.86 -35.95 14.95
N ALA A 542 -21.69 -35.94 13.88
CA ALA A 542 -21.37 -36.56 12.61
C ALA A 542 -21.58 -35.53 11.48
N GLY A 543 -20.93 -35.71 10.34
CA GLY A 543 -21.07 -34.84 9.18
C GLY A 543 -20.88 -35.58 7.86
N GLY A 544 -21.49 -35.03 6.79
CA GLY A 544 -21.39 -35.50 5.44
C GLY A 544 -21.51 -34.37 4.41
N LYS A 545 -21.41 -34.70 3.12
CA LYS A 545 -21.42 -33.74 2.02
C LYS A 545 -22.65 -33.82 1.13
N ASP A 546 -23.59 -34.72 1.44
CA ASP A 546 -24.80 -34.96 0.62
C ASP A 546 -26.04 -34.79 1.51
N GLU A 547 -26.87 -33.80 1.17
CA GLU A 547 -28.11 -33.48 1.89
C GLU A 547 -29.18 -34.59 1.71
N ALA A 548 -29.16 -35.28 0.58
CA ALA A 548 -30.14 -36.34 0.27
C ALA A 548 -29.99 -37.54 1.22
N LEU A 549 -28.81 -37.74 1.81
CA LEU A 549 -28.54 -38.83 2.73
C LEU A 549 -29.06 -38.58 4.16
N LEU A 550 -29.39 -37.33 4.52
CA LEU A 550 -29.76 -36.98 5.89
C LEU A 550 -30.99 -37.72 6.43
N PRO A 551 -32.12 -37.83 5.69
CA PRO A 551 -33.28 -38.58 6.17
C PRO A 551 -33.01 -40.08 6.38
N GLY A 552 -32.20 -40.67 5.50
CA GLY A 552 -31.77 -42.08 5.63
C GLY A 552 -30.85 -42.30 6.83
N ALA A 553 -29.89 -41.40 7.02
CA ALA A 553 -28.95 -41.48 8.15
C ALA A 553 -29.63 -41.33 9.54
N LEU A 554 -30.70 -40.53 9.63
CA LEU A 554 -31.50 -40.42 10.85
C LEU A 554 -32.32 -41.70 11.11
N LYS A 555 -32.82 -42.41 10.09
CA LYS A 555 -33.47 -43.75 10.25
C LYS A 555 -32.47 -44.81 10.67
N GLU A 556 -31.21 -44.74 10.16
CA GLU A 556 -30.11 -45.62 10.62
C GLU A 556 -29.77 -45.46 12.11
N ALA A 557 -30.07 -44.28 12.71
CA ALA A 557 -29.88 -44.11 14.14
C ALA A 557 -30.67 -45.08 15.00
N GLU A 558 -31.89 -45.48 14.58
CA GLU A 558 -32.72 -46.47 15.26
C GLU A 558 -32.11 -47.88 15.20
N ALA A 559 -31.66 -48.26 14.01
CA ALA A 559 -30.98 -49.56 13.82
C ALA A 559 -29.67 -49.61 14.62
N ALA A 560 -28.90 -48.49 14.61
CA ALA A 560 -27.68 -48.40 15.37
C ALA A 560 -27.88 -48.49 16.89
N VAL A 561 -28.96 -47.93 17.43
CA VAL A 561 -29.32 -48.05 18.84
C VAL A 561 -29.62 -49.52 19.19
N ARG A 562 -30.42 -50.22 18.38
CA ARG A 562 -30.79 -51.63 18.58
C ARG A 562 -29.56 -52.55 18.58
N GLU A 563 -28.67 -52.37 17.60
CA GLU A 563 -27.43 -53.15 17.51
C GLU A 563 -26.49 -52.91 18.71
N ILE A 564 -26.31 -51.63 19.12
CA ILE A 564 -25.46 -51.31 20.27
C ILE A 564 -26.01 -51.90 21.57
N LEU A 565 -27.35 -51.95 21.73
CA LEU A 565 -27.99 -52.58 22.87
C LEU A 565 -27.76 -54.09 22.87
N ALA A 566 -27.93 -54.77 21.70
CA ALA A 566 -27.67 -56.20 21.55
C ALA A 566 -26.21 -56.55 21.82
N GLU A 567 -25.25 -55.77 21.34
CA GLU A 567 -23.82 -55.97 21.63
C GLU A 567 -23.52 -55.77 23.12
N SER A 568 -24.16 -54.81 23.78
CA SER A 568 -24.01 -54.55 25.21
C SER A 568 -24.61 -55.66 26.10
N ALA A 569 -25.70 -56.31 25.63
CA ALA A 569 -26.33 -57.42 26.31
C ALA A 569 -25.53 -58.74 26.15
N ALA A 570 -24.79 -58.90 25.05
CA ALA A 570 -23.94 -60.05 24.79
C ALA A 570 -22.57 -59.99 25.51
N ALA A 571 -22.21 -58.80 26.04
CA ALA A 571 -20.95 -58.54 26.74
C ALA A 571 -21.07 -58.63 28.29
N VAL A 572 -22.27 -58.86 28.82
CA VAL A 572 -22.60 -59.14 30.22
C VAL A 572 -22.86 -60.61 30.39
#